data_03f497078ae8ba1e08cb71c0bd3d963d
#
_entry.id   03f497078ae8ba1e08cb71c0bd3d963d
#
_cell.length_a   1.000
_cell.length_b   1.000
_cell.length_c   1.000
_cell.angle_alpha   90.00
_cell.angle_beta   90.00
_cell.angle_gamma   90.00
#
_symmetry.space_group_name_H-M   'P 1'
#
loop_
_entity.id
_entity.type
_entity.pdbx_description
1 polymer ?
#
loop_
_entity_poly.entity_id
_entity_poly.type
_entity_poly.pdbx_seq_one_letter_code
_entity_poly.pdbx_strand_id
1 'polypeptide(L)'
;MAIINIYSKRQRKIRGEVNDVYQYNNIPHALRVQIIKIITDSIGFPSSNVRYTSYRNEADKVYAYIHEILSKEYGVFSLKEFAKNDFDALVDFFLKERNTEKCLDFIEICFQILVSHVAKNHYEFKDITSQSPGDAVIELNERFREHGVGYQFESEEIIRIDSQLIHADVVKPTLILLSGEPLFEGANDEFLAAHEHYRHKRYKECLNDCLKSFESKMKAIHDKNNWKYSPNDTASKLINSCLSQNLIPAYLQSQFTSLKTMLETGIPTIRNKNAGHGQGADIKEVPEELASYMLHLTATNLLFLLKCEKNIK
;
A
#
# COMPACT_ATOMS: atom_id res chain seq x y z
N MET A 1 -18.67 7.60 -8.33
CA MET A 1 -19.48 8.85 -8.13
C MET A 1 -18.59 9.89 -7.47
N ALA A 2 -18.53 11.13 -7.94
CA ALA A 2 -17.68 12.15 -7.31
C ALA A 2 -18.14 12.43 -5.88
N ILE A 3 -17.19 12.58 -4.95
CA ILE A 3 -17.50 12.92 -3.56
C ILE A 3 -18.22 14.28 -3.53
N ILE A 4 -19.46 14.27 -3.05
CA ILE A 4 -20.26 15.47 -2.96
C ILE A 4 -19.80 16.31 -1.76
N ASN A 5 -19.44 17.56 -2.02
CA ASN A 5 -19.06 18.51 -0.99
C ASN A 5 -20.31 19.16 -0.37
N ILE A 6 -20.98 18.42 0.54
CA ILE A 6 -22.18 18.86 1.24
C ILE A 6 -21.88 20.00 2.24
N TYR A 7 -22.92 20.75 2.62
CA TYR A 7 -22.80 21.91 3.52
C TYR A 7 -22.03 21.62 4.81
N SER A 8 -22.37 20.52 5.50
CA SER A 8 -21.70 20.13 6.75
C SER A 8 -20.18 19.89 6.60
N LYS A 9 -19.74 19.29 5.46
CA LYS A 9 -18.31 19.11 5.17
C LYS A 9 -17.59 20.44 4.96
N ARG A 10 -18.23 21.37 4.23
CA ARG A 10 -17.66 22.71 4.03
C ARG A 10 -17.52 23.46 5.37
N GLN A 11 -18.54 23.35 6.24
CA GLN A 11 -18.50 24.00 7.57
C GLN A 11 -17.43 23.41 8.47
N ARG A 12 -17.23 22.10 8.49
CA ARG A 12 -16.12 21.46 9.23
C ARG A 12 -14.77 21.97 8.75
N LYS A 13 -14.58 22.08 7.43
CA LYS A 13 -13.33 22.61 6.85
C LYS A 13 -13.08 24.06 7.24
N ILE A 14 -14.11 24.91 7.25
CA ILE A 14 -14.02 26.32 7.65
C ILE A 14 -13.68 26.45 9.15
N ARG A 15 -14.23 25.55 9.99
CA ARG A 15 -13.96 25.53 11.44
C ARG A 15 -12.64 24.87 11.83
N GLY A 16 -11.87 24.37 10.86
CA GLY A 16 -10.62 23.64 11.14
C GLY A 16 -10.84 22.29 11.83
N GLU A 17 -12.05 21.74 11.77
CA GLU A 17 -12.39 20.42 12.33
C GLU A 17 -11.93 19.25 11.40
N VAL A 18 -10.90 19.49 10.60
CA VAL A 18 -10.26 18.45 9.78
C VAL A 18 -9.13 17.89 10.62
N ASN A 19 -9.13 16.60 10.86
CA ASN A 19 -8.07 15.94 11.61
C ASN A 19 -6.74 16.08 10.84
N ASP A 20 -5.83 16.91 11.35
CA ASP A 20 -4.46 17.02 10.83
C ASP A 20 -3.58 15.84 11.28
N VAL A 21 -4.07 15.04 12.21
CA VAL A 21 -3.39 13.85 12.74
C VAL A 21 -4.15 12.61 12.35
N TYR A 22 -3.45 11.69 11.68
CA TYR A 22 -4.00 10.40 11.30
C TYR A 22 -4.19 9.46 12.50
N GLN A 23 -5.28 8.69 12.47
CA GLN A 23 -5.52 7.56 13.36
C GLN A 23 -5.28 6.24 12.61
N TYR A 24 -4.69 5.28 13.33
CA TYR A 24 -4.33 3.97 12.75
C TYR A 24 -5.02 2.79 13.44
N ASN A 25 -5.64 3.02 14.59
CA ASN A 25 -6.15 1.96 15.45
C ASN A 25 -7.67 1.82 15.40
N ASN A 26 -8.32 2.55 14.49
CA ASN A 26 -9.78 2.52 14.39
C ASN A 26 -10.25 2.88 12.99
N ILE A 27 -11.19 2.08 12.46
CA ILE A 27 -11.97 2.41 11.27
C ILE A 27 -13.37 2.84 11.74
N PRO A 28 -13.71 4.14 11.70
CA PRO A 28 -14.98 4.65 12.22
C PRO A 28 -16.18 3.99 11.56
N HIS A 29 -17.25 3.74 12.30
CA HIS A 29 -18.45 3.08 11.78
C HIS A 29 -19.05 3.77 10.54
N ALA A 30 -19.05 5.11 10.53
CA ALA A 30 -19.52 5.87 9.35
C ALA A 30 -18.68 5.57 8.10
N LEU A 31 -17.36 5.45 8.25
CA LEU A 31 -16.45 5.06 7.17
C LEU A 31 -16.74 3.64 6.69
N ARG A 32 -16.95 2.69 7.62
CA ARG A 32 -17.30 1.30 7.27
C ARG A 32 -18.55 1.22 6.42
N VAL A 33 -19.61 1.95 6.80
CA VAL A 33 -20.84 2.03 6.00
C VAL A 33 -20.59 2.62 4.61
N GLN A 34 -19.77 3.66 4.50
CA GLN A 34 -19.38 4.25 3.22
C GLN A 34 -18.61 3.27 2.34
N ILE A 35 -17.67 2.52 2.93
CA ILE A 35 -16.89 1.50 2.20
C ILE A 35 -17.82 0.38 1.68
N ILE A 36 -18.78 -0.09 2.49
CA ILE A 36 -19.75 -1.08 2.01
C ILE A 36 -20.54 -0.53 0.81
N LYS A 37 -20.94 0.75 0.83
CA LYS A 37 -21.62 1.36 -0.31
C LYS A 37 -20.73 1.42 -1.54
N ILE A 38 -19.47 1.81 -1.42
CA ILE A 38 -18.52 1.79 -2.53
C ILE A 38 -18.39 0.38 -3.11
N ILE A 39 -18.27 -0.64 -2.25
CA ILE A 39 -18.18 -2.05 -2.67
C ILE A 39 -19.45 -2.47 -3.41
N THR A 40 -20.63 -2.15 -2.90
CA THR A 40 -21.91 -2.51 -3.55
C THR A 40 -22.13 -1.74 -4.85
N ASP A 41 -21.70 -0.51 -4.96
CA ASP A 41 -21.80 0.29 -6.17
C ASP A 41 -20.84 -0.22 -7.28
N SER A 42 -19.75 -0.90 -6.89
CA SER A 42 -18.68 -1.31 -7.81
C SER A 42 -18.63 -2.81 -8.11
N ILE A 43 -19.12 -3.67 -7.21
CA ILE A 43 -19.27 -5.12 -7.43
C ILE A 43 -20.72 -5.45 -7.79
N GLY A 44 -21.67 -4.67 -7.27
CA GLY A 44 -23.11 -4.91 -7.41
C GLY A 44 -23.72 -5.45 -6.12
N PHE A 45 -25.05 -5.37 -6.03
CA PHE A 45 -25.81 -6.00 -4.96
C PHE A 45 -25.97 -7.50 -5.22
N PRO A 46 -25.96 -8.34 -4.15
CA PRO A 46 -26.29 -9.76 -4.31
C PRO A 46 -27.72 -9.90 -4.87
N SER A 47 -27.97 -10.98 -5.60
CA SER A 47 -29.31 -11.32 -6.06
C SER A 47 -30.27 -11.35 -4.88
N SER A 48 -31.44 -10.73 -5.01
CA SER A 48 -32.41 -10.61 -3.93
C SER A 48 -32.79 -11.97 -3.36
N ASN A 49 -32.73 -12.06 -2.04
CA ASN A 49 -32.97 -13.24 -1.22
C ASN A 49 -34.30 -13.94 -1.51
N VAL A 50 -34.32 -14.78 -2.49
CA VAL A 50 -35.26 -15.87 -2.45
C VAL A 50 -34.43 -17.14 -2.21
N ARG A 51 -34.49 -17.72 -1.03
CA ARG A 51 -33.85 -19.00 -0.66
C ARG A 51 -34.13 -20.15 -1.63
N TYR A 52 -34.88 -19.89 -2.69
CA TYR A 52 -35.38 -20.86 -3.67
C TYR A 52 -35.08 -20.51 -5.13
N THR A 53 -34.39 -19.39 -5.45
CA THR A 53 -33.96 -19.14 -6.81
C THR A 53 -32.51 -19.59 -6.98
N SER A 54 -32.31 -20.54 -7.90
CA SER A 54 -30.99 -21.02 -8.31
C SER A 54 -30.16 -19.98 -9.10
N TYR A 55 -30.66 -18.77 -9.25
CA TYR A 55 -29.98 -17.70 -9.98
C TYR A 55 -29.06 -16.92 -9.04
N ARG A 56 -27.76 -17.10 -9.19
CA ARG A 56 -26.71 -16.27 -8.60
C ARG A 56 -26.21 -15.31 -9.65
N ASN A 57 -26.16 -14.02 -9.34
CA ASN A 57 -25.48 -13.05 -10.19
C ASN A 57 -23.96 -13.05 -9.94
N GLU A 58 -23.20 -12.31 -10.73
CA GLU A 58 -21.73 -12.28 -10.62
C GLU A 58 -21.27 -11.70 -9.26
N ALA A 59 -22.04 -10.75 -8.70
CA ALA A 59 -21.74 -10.22 -7.35
C ALA A 59 -21.82 -11.31 -6.26
N ASP A 60 -22.80 -12.24 -6.36
CA ASP A 60 -22.89 -13.36 -5.39
C ASP A 60 -21.65 -14.24 -5.42
N LYS A 61 -21.08 -14.49 -6.60
CA LYS A 61 -19.85 -15.30 -6.75
C LYS A 61 -18.64 -14.59 -6.13
N VAL A 62 -18.54 -13.28 -6.33
CA VAL A 62 -17.47 -12.47 -5.76
C VAL A 62 -17.56 -12.46 -4.23
N TYR A 63 -18.75 -12.22 -3.67
CA TYR A 63 -18.92 -12.22 -2.21
C TYR A 63 -18.68 -13.59 -1.59
N ALA A 64 -19.08 -14.68 -2.25
CA ALA A 64 -18.78 -16.03 -1.80
C ALA A 64 -17.27 -16.28 -1.77
N TYR A 65 -16.55 -15.84 -2.80
CA TYR A 65 -15.10 -15.98 -2.88
C TYR A 65 -14.37 -15.18 -1.79
N ILE A 66 -14.77 -13.91 -1.55
CA ILE A 66 -14.21 -13.09 -0.47
C ILE A 66 -14.48 -13.74 0.90
N HIS A 67 -15.70 -14.25 1.13
CA HIS A 67 -16.08 -14.91 2.38
C HIS A 67 -15.26 -16.18 2.63
N GLU A 68 -15.02 -16.97 1.58
CA GLU A 68 -14.20 -18.18 1.65
C GLU A 68 -12.74 -17.84 2.01
N ILE A 69 -12.13 -16.85 1.35
CA ILE A 69 -10.76 -16.41 1.65
C ILE A 69 -10.63 -16.01 3.11
N LEU A 70 -11.46 -15.06 3.57
CA LEU A 70 -11.37 -14.55 4.93
C LEU A 70 -11.69 -15.62 5.98
N SER A 71 -12.66 -16.49 5.72
CA SER A 71 -12.99 -17.60 6.62
C SER A 71 -11.83 -18.58 6.77
N LYS A 72 -11.14 -18.87 5.66
CA LYS A 72 -9.96 -19.74 5.63
C LYS A 72 -8.78 -19.11 6.38
N GLU A 73 -8.49 -17.85 6.11
CA GLU A 73 -7.38 -17.14 6.77
C GLU A 73 -7.61 -17.00 8.29
N TYR A 74 -8.85 -16.82 8.71
CA TYR A 74 -9.18 -16.70 10.14
C TYR A 74 -9.47 -18.04 10.84
N GLY A 75 -9.44 -19.14 10.08
CA GLY A 75 -9.67 -20.48 10.63
C GLY A 75 -11.09 -20.69 11.15
N VAL A 76 -12.09 -20.09 10.52
CA VAL A 76 -13.51 -20.18 10.88
C VAL A 76 -14.33 -20.78 9.73
N PHE A 77 -15.43 -21.45 10.03
CA PHE A 77 -16.31 -21.98 8.98
C PHE A 77 -17.16 -20.90 8.32
N SER A 78 -17.45 -19.82 9.04
CA SER A 78 -18.16 -18.65 8.53
C SER A 78 -17.83 -17.45 9.39
N LEU A 79 -17.83 -16.25 8.78
CA LEU A 79 -17.62 -14.98 9.49
C LEU A 79 -18.82 -14.58 10.35
N LYS A 80 -19.98 -15.19 10.11
CA LYS A 80 -21.21 -14.97 10.87
C LYS A 80 -22.04 -16.25 10.96
N GLU A 81 -22.42 -16.60 12.17
CA GLU A 81 -23.41 -17.67 12.38
C GLU A 81 -24.79 -17.25 11.82
N PHE A 82 -25.47 -18.20 11.19
CA PHE A 82 -26.81 -17.99 10.61
C PHE A 82 -26.94 -16.81 9.63
N ALA A 83 -25.88 -16.54 8.84
CA ALA A 83 -25.93 -15.56 7.79
C ALA A 83 -26.98 -15.92 6.73
N LYS A 84 -27.64 -14.91 6.15
CA LYS A 84 -28.61 -15.10 5.07
C LYS A 84 -27.93 -15.51 3.76
N ASN A 85 -26.79 -14.93 3.49
CA ASN A 85 -25.89 -15.20 2.37
C ASN A 85 -24.48 -14.72 2.71
N ASP A 86 -23.51 -14.93 1.81
CA ASP A 86 -22.11 -14.54 2.00
C ASP A 86 -21.95 -13.02 2.20
N PHE A 87 -22.70 -12.21 1.46
CA PHE A 87 -22.69 -10.75 1.62
C PHE A 87 -23.15 -10.31 3.00
N ASP A 88 -24.23 -10.89 3.56
CA ASP A 88 -24.69 -10.60 4.92
C ASP A 88 -23.63 -10.98 5.98
N ALA A 89 -22.90 -12.09 5.76
CA ALA A 89 -21.80 -12.49 6.63
C ALA A 89 -20.65 -11.47 6.59
N LEU A 90 -20.25 -11.06 5.41
CA LEU A 90 -19.17 -10.08 5.20
C LEU A 90 -19.51 -8.71 5.80
N VAL A 91 -20.74 -8.22 5.55
CA VAL A 91 -21.18 -6.91 6.06
C VAL A 91 -21.27 -6.92 7.59
N ASP A 92 -21.87 -7.96 8.17
CA ASP A 92 -22.00 -8.08 9.64
C ASP A 92 -20.61 -8.16 10.29
N PHE A 93 -19.71 -8.97 9.73
CA PHE A 93 -18.32 -9.06 10.17
C PHE A 93 -17.66 -7.68 10.13
N PHE A 94 -17.63 -7.02 8.99
CA PHE A 94 -16.93 -5.75 8.82
C PHE A 94 -17.49 -4.63 9.70
N LEU A 95 -18.80 -4.59 9.93
CA LEU A 95 -19.42 -3.57 10.79
C LEU A 95 -19.13 -3.79 12.27
N LYS A 96 -18.95 -5.05 12.73
CA LYS A 96 -18.79 -5.41 14.14
C LYS A 96 -17.34 -5.66 14.55
N GLU A 97 -16.45 -5.96 13.61
CA GLU A 97 -15.05 -6.29 13.90
C GLU A 97 -14.35 -5.11 14.61
N ARG A 98 -13.63 -5.42 15.70
CA ARG A 98 -12.91 -4.43 16.50
C ARG A 98 -11.42 -4.36 16.15
N ASN A 99 -10.88 -5.42 15.57
CA ASN A 99 -9.49 -5.46 15.13
C ASN A 99 -9.36 -4.67 13.82
N THR A 100 -8.56 -3.61 13.86
CA THR A 100 -8.34 -2.72 12.71
C THR A 100 -7.67 -3.45 11.55
N GLU A 101 -6.73 -4.37 11.81
CA GLU A 101 -6.04 -5.14 10.78
C GLU A 101 -7.03 -6.03 10.03
N LYS A 102 -7.90 -6.74 10.74
CA LYS A 102 -8.97 -7.55 10.10
C LYS A 102 -9.95 -6.71 9.28
N CYS A 103 -10.20 -5.46 9.68
CA CYS A 103 -10.99 -4.53 8.87
C CYS A 103 -10.23 -4.13 7.61
N LEU A 104 -8.91 -3.93 7.68
CA LEU A 104 -8.06 -3.61 6.55
C LEU A 104 -7.93 -4.80 5.60
N ASP A 105 -7.78 -6.03 6.12
CA ASP A 105 -7.79 -7.28 5.32
C ASP A 105 -9.06 -7.38 4.48
N PHE A 106 -10.23 -7.14 5.09
CA PHE A 106 -11.50 -7.12 4.37
C PHE A 106 -11.51 -6.07 3.24
N ILE A 107 -11.08 -4.85 3.53
CA ILE A 107 -11.03 -3.75 2.55
C ILE A 107 -10.07 -4.13 1.42
N GLU A 108 -8.87 -4.58 1.76
CA GLU A 108 -7.82 -4.92 0.81
C GLU A 108 -8.27 -6.00 -0.16
N ILE A 109 -8.78 -7.13 0.35
CA ILE A 109 -9.27 -8.24 -0.49
C ILE A 109 -10.41 -7.78 -1.40
N CYS A 110 -11.38 -7.00 -0.89
CA CYS A 110 -12.47 -6.49 -1.71
C CYS A 110 -11.94 -5.62 -2.86
N PHE A 111 -11.00 -4.73 -2.60
CA PHE A 111 -10.47 -3.83 -3.62
C PHE A 111 -9.46 -4.50 -4.56
N GLN A 112 -8.69 -5.49 -4.10
CA GLN A 112 -7.88 -6.35 -4.98
C GLN A 112 -8.75 -7.07 -6.01
N ILE A 113 -9.83 -7.70 -5.56
CA ILE A 113 -10.77 -8.40 -6.47
C ILE A 113 -11.45 -7.39 -7.41
N LEU A 114 -11.78 -6.21 -6.91
CA LEU A 114 -12.38 -5.15 -7.72
C LEU A 114 -11.46 -4.74 -8.88
N VAL A 115 -10.17 -4.48 -8.61
CA VAL A 115 -9.22 -4.02 -9.65
C VAL A 115 -8.68 -5.16 -10.52
N SER A 116 -8.56 -6.39 -9.99
CA SER A 116 -8.01 -7.53 -10.72
C SER A 116 -9.06 -8.33 -11.48
N HIS A 117 -10.24 -8.57 -10.89
CA HIS A 117 -11.28 -9.42 -11.47
C HIS A 117 -12.43 -8.62 -12.10
N VAL A 118 -13.08 -7.74 -11.34
CA VAL A 118 -14.25 -6.98 -11.82
C VAL A 118 -13.86 -6.04 -12.96
N ALA A 119 -12.72 -5.37 -12.87
CA ALA A 119 -12.22 -4.50 -13.94
C ALA A 119 -11.95 -5.26 -15.24
N LYS A 120 -11.38 -6.45 -15.17
CA LYS A 120 -11.10 -7.29 -16.35
C LYS A 120 -12.35 -7.89 -16.97
N ASN A 121 -13.35 -8.19 -16.15
CA ASN A 121 -14.61 -8.81 -16.58
C ASN A 121 -15.77 -7.80 -16.62
N HIS A 122 -15.48 -6.54 -16.90
CA HIS A 122 -16.43 -5.43 -16.85
C HIS A 122 -17.79 -5.73 -17.56
N TYR A 123 -17.77 -6.52 -18.62
CA TYR A 123 -18.98 -6.89 -19.36
C TYR A 123 -19.99 -7.67 -18.52
N GLU A 124 -19.51 -8.51 -17.58
CA GLU A 124 -20.37 -9.32 -16.69
C GLU A 124 -20.99 -8.49 -15.56
N PHE A 125 -20.36 -7.37 -15.21
CA PHE A 125 -20.76 -6.52 -14.09
C PHE A 125 -21.50 -5.23 -14.51
N LYS A 126 -21.48 -4.84 -15.80
CA LYS A 126 -21.96 -3.54 -16.28
C LYS A 126 -23.41 -3.22 -15.90
N ASP A 127 -24.29 -4.25 -15.84
CA ASP A 127 -25.71 -4.08 -15.57
C ASP A 127 -26.05 -4.09 -14.08
N ILE A 128 -25.09 -4.44 -13.21
CA ILE A 128 -25.27 -4.53 -11.76
C ILE A 128 -24.41 -3.53 -10.98
N THR A 129 -23.52 -2.82 -11.63
CA THR A 129 -22.63 -1.81 -11.02
C THR A 129 -22.98 -0.40 -11.47
N SER A 130 -22.79 0.56 -10.58
CA SER A 130 -23.02 1.99 -10.83
C SER A 130 -21.74 2.83 -10.74
N GLN A 131 -20.61 2.21 -10.36
CA GLN A 131 -19.32 2.87 -10.19
C GLN A 131 -18.21 2.04 -10.82
N SER A 132 -17.26 2.71 -11.49
CA SER A 132 -16.09 2.01 -12.03
C SER A 132 -15.09 1.59 -10.94
N PRO A 133 -14.31 0.51 -11.13
CA PRO A 133 -13.26 0.12 -10.19
C PRO A 133 -12.26 1.23 -9.88
N GLY A 134 -11.85 2.01 -10.88
CA GLY A 134 -10.93 3.13 -10.68
C GLY A 134 -11.53 4.26 -9.82
N ASP A 135 -12.80 4.62 -10.08
CA ASP A 135 -13.51 5.61 -9.25
C ASP A 135 -13.70 5.12 -7.82
N ALA A 136 -13.92 3.82 -7.62
CA ALA A 136 -14.07 3.21 -6.30
C ALA A 136 -12.79 3.33 -5.47
N VAL A 137 -11.63 3.08 -6.06
CA VAL A 137 -10.32 3.25 -5.40
C VAL A 137 -10.08 4.72 -5.03
N ILE A 138 -10.37 5.64 -5.95
CA ILE A 138 -10.27 7.08 -5.69
C ILE A 138 -11.18 7.46 -4.51
N GLU A 139 -12.43 7.00 -4.51
CA GLU A 139 -13.39 7.30 -3.44
C GLU A 139 -12.95 6.68 -2.10
N LEU A 140 -12.46 5.44 -2.07
CA LEU A 140 -11.94 4.82 -0.85
C LEU A 140 -10.85 5.69 -0.20
N ASN A 141 -9.85 6.08 -0.99
CA ASN A 141 -8.72 6.87 -0.50
C ASN A 141 -9.16 8.27 -0.01
N GLU A 142 -10.11 8.90 -0.70
CA GLU A 142 -10.72 10.14 -0.24
C GLU A 142 -11.50 9.97 1.08
N ARG A 143 -12.22 8.84 1.27
CA ARG A 143 -12.93 8.55 2.52
C ARG A 143 -11.98 8.29 3.67
N PHE A 144 -10.87 7.58 3.45
CA PHE A 144 -9.82 7.46 4.47
C PHE A 144 -9.33 8.84 4.91
N ARG A 145 -9.02 9.72 3.96
CA ARG A 145 -8.60 11.09 4.23
C ARG A 145 -9.65 11.90 5.00
N GLU A 146 -10.92 11.86 4.57
CA GLU A 146 -12.03 12.58 5.23
C GLU A 146 -12.22 12.19 6.70
N HIS A 147 -11.94 10.92 7.01
CA HIS A 147 -12.05 10.39 8.37
C HIS A 147 -10.74 10.45 9.18
N GLY A 148 -9.68 11.01 8.63
CA GLY A 148 -8.37 11.06 9.27
C GLY A 148 -7.76 9.67 9.51
N VAL A 149 -8.11 8.69 8.68
CA VAL A 149 -7.57 7.33 8.76
C VAL A 149 -6.31 7.26 7.92
N GLY A 150 -5.18 6.88 8.54
CA GLY A 150 -3.84 6.96 7.96
C GLY A 150 -3.47 5.78 7.06
N TYR A 151 -4.39 5.38 6.18
CA TYR A 151 -4.18 4.33 5.20
C TYR A 151 -4.62 4.77 3.81
N GLN A 152 -4.03 4.16 2.79
CA GLN A 152 -4.46 4.27 1.39
C GLN A 152 -4.31 2.93 0.67
N PHE A 153 -5.14 2.71 -0.34
CA PHE A 153 -5.04 1.58 -1.25
C PHE A 153 -4.26 2.02 -2.49
N GLU A 154 -3.06 1.49 -2.68
CA GLU A 154 -2.16 1.77 -3.79
C GLU A 154 -1.47 0.49 -4.25
N SER A 155 -1.36 0.30 -5.56
CA SER A 155 -0.71 -0.90 -6.16
C SER A 155 -1.25 -2.23 -5.62
N GLU A 156 -2.58 -2.32 -5.47
CA GLU A 156 -3.31 -3.49 -4.96
C GLU A 156 -3.07 -3.82 -3.47
N GLU A 157 -2.44 -2.93 -2.70
CA GLU A 157 -2.20 -3.09 -1.27
C GLU A 157 -2.67 -1.88 -0.46
N ILE A 158 -2.99 -2.12 0.83
CA ILE A 158 -3.21 -1.05 1.79
C ILE A 158 -1.90 -0.66 2.43
N ILE A 159 -1.46 0.57 2.19
CA ILE A 159 -0.25 1.15 2.77
C ILE A 159 -0.60 2.16 3.86
N ARG A 160 0.22 2.20 4.92
CA ARG A 160 0.16 3.25 5.94
C ARG A 160 0.80 4.53 5.43
N ILE A 161 0.15 5.65 5.66
CA ILE A 161 0.66 6.98 5.32
C ILE A 161 0.79 7.83 6.56
N ASP A 162 1.97 8.45 6.77
CA ASP A 162 2.22 9.34 7.91
C ASP A 162 2.03 10.80 7.52
N SER A 163 2.18 11.14 6.24
CA SER A 163 2.00 12.48 5.71
C SER A 163 1.38 12.44 4.32
N GLN A 164 0.25 13.13 4.15
CA GLN A 164 -0.41 13.24 2.84
C GLN A 164 0.48 13.91 1.80
N LEU A 165 1.23 14.94 2.21
CA LEU A 165 2.10 15.67 1.30
C LEU A 165 3.21 14.76 0.73
N ILE A 166 3.92 14.06 1.62
CA ILE A 166 5.00 13.15 1.21
C ILE A 166 4.43 11.98 0.40
N HIS A 167 3.28 11.45 0.81
CA HIS A 167 2.65 10.37 0.07
C HIS A 167 2.25 10.81 -1.35
N ALA A 168 1.56 11.94 -1.49
CA ALA A 168 1.09 12.43 -2.79
C ALA A 168 2.23 12.82 -3.73
N ASP A 169 3.27 13.48 -3.19
CA ASP A 169 4.34 14.08 -3.99
C ASP A 169 5.53 13.14 -4.23
N VAL A 170 5.69 12.11 -3.39
CA VAL A 170 6.85 11.23 -3.42
C VAL A 170 6.48 9.76 -3.50
N VAL A 171 5.74 9.21 -2.52
CA VAL A 171 5.51 7.75 -2.42
C VAL A 171 4.65 7.26 -3.58
N LYS A 172 3.51 7.88 -3.83
CA LYS A 172 2.59 7.49 -4.90
C LYS A 172 3.23 7.60 -6.30
N PRO A 173 3.90 8.70 -6.69
CA PRO A 173 4.62 8.74 -7.95
C PRO A 173 5.72 7.68 -8.06
N THR A 174 6.40 7.33 -6.98
CA THR A 174 7.41 6.27 -6.95
C THR A 174 6.78 4.91 -7.27
N LEU A 175 5.71 4.54 -6.59
CA LEU A 175 4.99 3.28 -6.83
C LEU A 175 4.44 3.17 -8.25
N ILE A 176 3.82 4.25 -8.78
CA ILE A 176 3.32 4.29 -10.16
C ILE A 176 4.45 4.05 -11.16
N LEU A 177 5.63 4.64 -10.94
CA LEU A 177 6.76 4.48 -11.85
C LEU A 177 7.45 3.12 -11.71
N LEU A 178 7.49 2.53 -10.53
CA LEU A 178 8.03 1.19 -10.32
C LEU A 178 7.11 0.12 -10.91
N SER A 179 5.81 0.18 -10.66
CA SER A 179 4.84 -0.78 -11.20
C SER A 179 4.60 -0.66 -12.71
N GLY A 180 4.96 0.48 -13.31
CA GLY A 180 4.77 0.74 -14.73
C GLY A 180 5.74 -0.01 -15.66
N GLU A 181 6.77 -0.68 -15.14
CA GLU A 181 7.80 -1.36 -15.94
C GLU A 181 8.19 -2.71 -15.32
N PRO A 182 8.01 -3.84 -16.02
CA PRO A 182 8.29 -5.18 -15.48
C PRO A 182 9.71 -5.35 -14.93
N LEU A 183 10.69 -4.60 -15.50
CA LEU A 183 12.08 -4.64 -15.04
C LEU A 183 12.27 -4.13 -13.60
N PHE A 184 11.31 -3.35 -13.09
CA PHE A 184 11.36 -2.77 -11.75
C PHE A 184 10.48 -3.52 -10.73
N GLU A 185 9.88 -4.65 -11.12
CA GLU A 185 8.99 -5.44 -10.27
C GLU A 185 9.66 -5.81 -8.95
N GLY A 186 10.89 -6.33 -8.96
CA GLY A 186 11.61 -6.65 -7.72
C GLY A 186 11.82 -5.46 -6.80
N ALA A 187 12.14 -4.28 -7.34
CA ALA A 187 12.27 -3.06 -6.55
C ALA A 187 10.94 -2.57 -5.99
N ASN A 188 9.85 -2.77 -6.75
CA ASN A 188 8.49 -2.44 -6.33
C ASN A 188 8.04 -3.34 -5.16
N ASP A 189 8.22 -4.65 -5.30
CA ASP A 189 7.84 -5.63 -4.28
C ASP A 189 8.57 -5.39 -2.96
N GLU A 190 9.88 -5.12 -3.02
CA GLU A 190 10.67 -4.80 -1.83
C GLU A 190 10.25 -3.47 -1.20
N PHE A 191 9.84 -2.48 -1.99
CA PHE A 191 9.34 -1.21 -1.47
C PHE A 191 7.96 -1.35 -0.82
N LEU A 192 7.07 -2.14 -1.41
CA LEU A 192 5.78 -2.48 -0.81
C LEU A 192 5.96 -3.29 0.47
N ALA A 193 6.89 -4.27 0.49
CA ALA A 193 7.23 -5.02 1.69
C ALA A 193 7.76 -4.11 2.81
N ALA A 194 8.55 -3.06 2.47
CA ALA A 194 8.98 -2.06 3.46
C ALA A 194 7.79 -1.32 4.09
N HIS A 195 6.78 -0.93 3.31
CA HIS A 195 5.54 -0.33 3.81
C HIS A 195 4.75 -1.30 4.70
N GLU A 196 4.65 -2.57 4.29
CA GLU A 196 4.00 -3.63 5.05
C GLU A 196 4.67 -3.85 6.42
N HIS A 197 6.00 -3.95 6.42
CA HIS A 197 6.76 -4.05 7.67
C HIS A 197 6.60 -2.82 8.56
N TYR A 198 6.56 -1.61 7.97
CA TYR A 198 6.30 -0.38 8.71
C TYR A 198 4.90 -0.39 9.35
N ARG A 199 3.88 -0.81 8.61
CA ARG A 199 2.49 -0.96 9.09
C ARG A 199 2.40 -1.87 10.32
N HIS A 200 3.15 -2.98 10.31
CA HIS A 200 3.19 -3.95 11.39
C HIS A 200 4.25 -3.66 12.49
N LYS A 201 4.81 -2.44 12.50
CA LYS A 201 5.84 -2.02 13.46
C LYS A 201 7.10 -2.89 13.46
N ARG A 202 7.36 -3.61 12.36
CA ARG A 202 8.56 -4.40 12.12
C ARG A 202 9.62 -3.50 11.48
N TYR A 203 10.10 -2.51 12.25
CA TYR A 203 10.92 -1.43 11.73
C TYR A 203 12.30 -1.88 11.22
N LYS A 204 12.88 -2.93 11.79
CA LYS A 204 14.14 -3.50 11.30
C LYS A 204 14.01 -4.09 9.90
N GLU A 205 12.94 -4.83 9.68
CA GLU A 205 12.59 -5.43 8.40
C GLU A 205 12.27 -4.34 7.37
N CYS A 206 11.51 -3.31 7.76
CA CYS A 206 11.24 -2.14 6.93
C CYS A 206 12.53 -1.49 6.41
N LEU A 207 13.51 -1.24 7.28
CA LEU A 207 14.79 -0.66 6.88
C LEU A 207 15.57 -1.57 5.91
N ASN A 208 15.54 -2.90 6.14
CA ASN A 208 16.21 -3.85 5.26
C ASN A 208 15.57 -3.84 3.85
N ASP A 209 14.26 -3.79 3.77
CA ASP A 209 13.57 -3.83 2.48
C ASP A 209 13.66 -2.48 1.75
N CYS A 210 13.74 -1.36 2.47
CA CYS A 210 14.15 -0.08 1.89
C CYS A 210 15.50 -0.16 1.17
N LEU A 211 16.52 -0.77 1.81
CA LEU A 211 17.83 -0.93 1.20
C LEU A 211 17.80 -1.86 -0.01
N LYS A 212 17.11 -3.01 0.10
CA LYS A 212 16.97 -3.96 -1.01
C LYS A 212 16.29 -3.31 -2.22
N SER A 213 15.18 -2.61 -2.01
CA SER A 213 14.49 -1.89 -3.08
C SER A 213 15.39 -0.88 -3.78
N PHE A 214 16.19 -0.15 -3.02
CA PHE A 214 17.16 0.79 -3.57
C PHE A 214 18.26 0.08 -4.40
N GLU A 215 18.80 -1.04 -3.93
CA GLU A 215 19.76 -1.86 -4.65
C GLU A 215 19.16 -2.50 -5.91
N SER A 216 17.98 -3.10 -5.80
CA SER A 216 17.27 -3.74 -6.91
C SER A 216 16.95 -2.73 -8.01
N LYS A 217 16.54 -1.51 -7.64
CA LYS A 217 16.34 -0.43 -8.63
C LYS A 217 17.61 -0.08 -9.38
N MET A 218 18.75 0.04 -8.69
CA MET A 218 20.02 0.31 -9.37
C MET A 218 20.44 -0.84 -10.28
N LYS A 219 20.29 -2.10 -9.86
CA LYS A 219 20.56 -3.28 -10.69
C LYS A 219 19.69 -3.29 -11.95
N ALA A 220 18.40 -3.03 -11.81
CA ALA A 220 17.48 -2.94 -12.94
C ALA A 220 17.85 -1.81 -13.92
N ILE A 221 18.35 -0.66 -13.43
CA ILE A 221 18.89 0.39 -14.31
C ILE A 221 20.13 -0.11 -15.08
N HIS A 222 21.02 -0.88 -14.42
CA HIS A 222 22.18 -1.47 -15.08
C HIS A 222 21.77 -2.45 -16.18
N ASP A 223 20.82 -3.34 -15.88
CA ASP A 223 20.29 -4.30 -16.86
C ASP A 223 19.66 -3.60 -18.07
N LYS A 224 18.86 -2.58 -17.83
CA LYS A 224 18.21 -1.77 -18.89
C LYS A 224 19.19 -1.09 -19.81
N ASN A 225 20.31 -0.61 -19.27
CA ASN A 225 21.33 0.13 -20.01
C ASN A 225 22.52 -0.74 -20.43
N ASN A 226 22.47 -2.07 -20.20
CA ASN A 226 23.57 -3.01 -20.46
C ASN A 226 24.88 -2.64 -19.76
N TRP A 227 24.80 -2.03 -18.57
CA TRP A 227 25.96 -1.73 -17.75
C TRP A 227 26.38 -2.96 -16.93
N LYS A 228 27.68 -3.22 -16.86
CA LYS A 228 28.18 -4.39 -16.13
C LYS A 228 28.13 -4.17 -14.63
N TYR A 229 27.63 -5.14 -13.90
CA TYR A 229 27.67 -5.22 -12.43
C TYR A 229 27.75 -6.71 -11.99
N SER A 230 28.08 -6.94 -10.73
CA SER A 230 27.98 -8.27 -10.12
C SER A 230 26.68 -8.40 -9.32
N PRO A 231 25.98 -9.56 -9.36
CA PRO A 231 24.80 -9.80 -8.52
C PRO A 231 25.03 -9.53 -7.02
N ASN A 232 26.28 -9.67 -6.57
CA ASN A 232 26.69 -9.44 -5.16
C ASN A 232 27.20 -8.01 -4.90
N ASP A 233 27.07 -7.09 -5.87
CA ASP A 233 27.48 -5.72 -5.66
C ASP A 233 26.58 -5.03 -4.65
N THR A 234 27.23 -4.39 -3.66
CA THR A 234 26.55 -3.62 -2.62
C THR A 234 26.05 -2.27 -3.17
N ALA A 235 25.13 -1.63 -2.46
CA ALA A 235 24.67 -0.27 -2.77
C ALA A 235 25.81 0.69 -3.10
N SER A 236 26.93 0.58 -2.38
CA SER A 236 28.13 1.37 -2.61
C SER A 236 28.71 1.24 -4.01
N LYS A 237 28.87 0.02 -4.48
CA LYS A 237 29.43 -0.25 -5.81
C LYS A 237 28.45 0.17 -6.90
N LEU A 238 27.16 -0.09 -6.69
CA LEU A 238 26.10 0.29 -7.64
C LEU A 238 25.99 1.81 -7.78
N ILE A 239 26.05 2.57 -6.68
CA ILE A 239 26.08 4.03 -6.70
C ILE A 239 27.30 4.55 -7.47
N ASN A 240 28.50 4.03 -7.17
CA ASN A 240 29.72 4.43 -7.89
C ASN A 240 29.63 4.13 -9.38
N SER A 241 29.04 3.00 -9.76
CA SER A 241 28.77 2.67 -11.15
C SER A 241 27.80 3.66 -11.80
N CYS A 242 26.67 3.96 -11.17
CA CYS A 242 25.71 4.96 -11.64
C CYS A 242 26.34 6.35 -11.84
N LEU A 243 27.26 6.74 -10.94
CA LEU A 243 28.02 8.00 -11.08
C LEU A 243 28.97 7.95 -12.27
N SER A 244 29.72 6.86 -12.46
CA SER A 244 30.66 6.69 -13.58
C SER A 244 29.96 6.65 -14.93
N GLN A 245 28.70 6.22 -14.97
CA GLN A 245 27.85 6.20 -16.16
C GLN A 245 27.07 7.52 -16.38
N ASN A 246 27.33 8.54 -15.57
CA ASN A 246 26.66 9.84 -15.62
C ASN A 246 25.11 9.77 -15.42
N LEU A 247 24.59 8.69 -14.82
CA LEU A 247 23.18 8.61 -14.43
C LEU A 247 22.84 9.70 -13.42
N ILE A 248 23.75 9.94 -12.50
CA ILE A 248 23.65 10.96 -11.45
C ILE A 248 24.67 12.05 -11.75
N PRO A 249 24.26 13.34 -11.78
CA PRO A 249 25.18 14.43 -12.03
C PRO A 249 26.36 14.45 -11.05
N ALA A 250 27.59 14.67 -11.53
CA ALA A 250 28.81 14.60 -10.74
C ALA A 250 28.83 15.54 -9.52
N TYR A 251 28.15 16.70 -9.59
CA TYR A 251 28.04 17.63 -8.46
C TYR A 251 27.20 17.08 -7.29
N LEU A 252 26.41 16.01 -7.52
CA LEU A 252 25.64 15.32 -6.46
C LEU A 252 26.41 14.15 -5.84
N GLN A 253 27.64 13.88 -6.28
CA GLN A 253 28.42 12.73 -5.82
C GLN A 253 28.59 12.68 -4.30
N SER A 254 28.87 13.81 -3.66
CA SER A 254 29.01 13.86 -2.19
C SER A 254 27.70 13.56 -1.46
N GLN A 255 26.57 14.01 -1.98
CA GLN A 255 25.24 13.76 -1.43
C GLN A 255 24.89 12.26 -1.53
N PHE A 256 25.14 11.64 -2.70
CA PHE A 256 24.89 10.21 -2.88
C PHE A 256 25.87 9.33 -2.09
N THR A 257 27.13 9.77 -1.91
CA THR A 257 28.06 9.10 -1.00
C THR A 257 27.57 9.20 0.45
N SER A 258 27.04 10.35 0.86
CA SER A 258 26.44 10.52 2.19
C SER A 258 25.16 9.70 2.34
N LEU A 259 24.28 9.69 1.35
CA LEU A 259 23.08 8.85 1.32
C LEU A 259 23.45 7.37 1.43
N LYS A 260 24.42 6.90 0.64
CA LYS A 260 24.98 5.57 0.72
C LYS A 260 25.43 5.28 2.15
N THR A 261 26.24 6.16 2.73
CA THR A 261 26.72 6.01 4.11
C THR A 261 25.56 5.97 5.10
N MET A 262 24.53 6.76 4.91
CA MET A 262 23.31 6.72 5.74
C MET A 262 22.54 5.41 5.58
N LEU A 263 22.38 4.89 4.37
CA LEU A 263 21.73 3.60 4.11
C LEU A 263 22.59 2.44 4.62
N GLU A 264 23.90 2.47 4.42
CA GLU A 264 24.84 1.43 4.88
C GLU A 264 25.12 1.49 6.39
N THR A 265 25.19 2.67 6.98
CA THR A 265 25.50 2.86 8.41
C THR A 265 24.24 3.06 9.25
N GLY A 266 23.19 3.65 8.71
CA GLY A 266 21.90 3.78 9.38
C GLY A 266 21.31 2.41 9.71
N ILE A 267 21.26 1.51 8.74
CA ILE A 267 20.80 0.13 8.90
C ILE A 267 21.84 -0.71 9.66
N PRO A 268 23.13 -0.79 9.27
CA PRO A 268 24.12 -1.57 10.01
C PRO A 268 24.52 -0.96 11.35
N THR A 269 24.49 0.36 11.54
CA THR A 269 24.80 0.96 12.85
C THR A 269 23.70 0.65 13.84
N ILE A 270 22.46 0.65 13.43
CA ILE A 270 21.33 0.16 14.21
C ILE A 270 21.42 -1.36 14.35
N ARG A 271 21.80 -2.09 13.29
CA ARG A 271 22.08 -3.53 13.30
C ARG A 271 23.30 -3.86 14.13
N ASN A 272 24.45 -3.18 13.97
CA ASN A 272 25.72 -3.50 14.64
C ASN A 272 25.76 -3.01 16.08
N LYS A 273 25.11 -1.91 16.43
CA LYS A 273 24.87 -1.56 17.83
C LYS A 273 23.84 -2.45 18.51
N ASN A 274 22.97 -3.12 17.72
CA ASN A 274 21.81 -3.83 18.23
C ASN A 274 21.75 -5.33 17.86
N ALA A 275 22.55 -5.85 16.93
CA ALA A 275 22.44 -7.24 16.43
C ALA A 275 23.72 -7.87 15.87
N GLY A 276 24.87 -7.25 15.91
CA GLY A 276 26.13 -7.82 15.39
C GLY A 276 26.76 -8.89 16.30
N HIS A 277 26.41 -8.89 17.56
CA HIS A 277 26.65 -9.93 18.57
C HIS A 277 25.32 -10.13 19.26
N GLY A 278 24.88 -11.35 19.54
CA GLY A 278 23.57 -11.68 20.10
C GLY A 278 23.04 -10.59 21.05
N GLN A 279 21.78 -10.29 20.99
CA GLN A 279 21.14 -9.05 21.53
C GLN A 279 21.34 -8.80 23.03
N GLY A 280 22.05 -9.69 23.77
CA GLY A 280 22.15 -9.57 25.22
C GLY A 280 20.78 -9.55 25.90
N ALA A 281 20.72 -9.02 27.12
CA ALA A 281 19.47 -8.90 27.88
C ALA A 281 18.54 -7.75 27.39
N ASP A 282 19.07 -6.78 26.64
CA ASP A 282 18.31 -5.59 26.22
C ASP A 282 17.95 -5.67 24.72
N ILE A 283 16.66 -5.82 24.42
CA ILE A 283 16.13 -5.74 23.06
C ILE A 283 16.14 -4.25 22.65
N LYS A 284 17.01 -3.90 21.70
CA LYS A 284 17.04 -2.55 21.14
C LYS A 284 16.10 -2.48 19.93
N GLU A 285 15.07 -1.68 20.02
CA GLU A 285 14.10 -1.44 18.96
C GLU A 285 14.55 -0.26 18.09
N VAL A 286 14.14 -0.29 16.82
CA VAL A 286 14.28 0.85 15.91
C VAL A 286 13.14 1.81 16.23
N PRO A 287 13.41 3.09 16.51
CA PRO A 287 12.35 4.07 16.71
C PRO A 287 11.47 4.24 15.45
N GLU A 288 10.17 4.47 15.64
CA GLU A 288 9.21 4.69 14.55
C GLU A 288 9.63 5.88 13.66
N GLU A 289 10.10 6.95 14.26
CA GLU A 289 10.53 8.16 13.56
C GLU A 289 11.70 7.89 12.60
N LEU A 290 12.59 6.99 12.99
CA LEU A 290 13.72 6.60 12.14
C LEU A 290 13.25 5.72 10.98
N ALA A 291 12.33 4.79 11.23
CA ALA A 291 11.76 3.94 10.19
C ALA A 291 10.97 4.78 9.17
N SER A 292 10.12 5.69 9.64
CA SER A 292 9.38 6.65 8.80
C SER A 292 10.31 7.52 7.97
N TYR A 293 11.34 8.10 8.60
CA TYR A 293 12.35 8.90 7.89
C TYR A 293 13.03 8.12 6.76
N MET A 294 13.48 6.89 7.05
CA MET A 294 14.17 6.05 6.07
C MET A 294 13.26 5.60 4.93
N LEU A 295 11.99 5.29 5.22
CA LEU A 295 11.00 4.93 4.22
C LEU A 295 10.78 6.09 3.23
N HIS A 296 10.57 7.30 3.74
CA HIS A 296 10.38 8.50 2.92
C HIS A 296 11.65 8.89 2.14
N LEU A 297 12.83 8.76 2.75
CA LEU A 297 14.11 8.99 2.08
C LEU A 297 14.31 7.99 0.95
N THR A 298 13.99 6.73 1.15
CA THR A 298 14.05 5.69 0.12
C THR A 298 13.11 6.04 -1.04
N ALA A 299 11.85 6.39 -0.77
CA ALA A 299 10.89 6.82 -1.79
C ALA A 299 11.43 8.00 -2.63
N THR A 300 11.99 9.02 -1.96
CA THR A 300 12.56 10.20 -2.64
C THR A 300 13.71 9.83 -3.57
N ASN A 301 14.58 8.92 -3.13
CA ASN A 301 15.74 8.50 -3.92
C ASN A 301 15.34 7.56 -5.08
N LEU A 302 14.39 6.65 -4.86
CA LEU A 302 13.82 5.84 -5.93
C LEU A 302 13.18 6.72 -7.00
N LEU A 303 12.37 7.72 -6.60
CA LEU A 303 11.75 8.67 -7.53
C LEU A 303 12.80 9.45 -8.33
N PHE A 304 13.87 9.91 -7.67
CA PHE A 304 14.96 10.62 -8.33
C PHE A 304 15.66 9.74 -9.37
N LEU A 305 16.04 8.50 -8.99
CA LEU A 305 16.69 7.55 -9.90
C LEU A 305 15.81 7.20 -11.11
N LEU A 306 14.49 7.02 -10.87
CA LEU A 306 13.51 6.78 -11.94
C LEU A 306 13.43 7.95 -12.93
N LYS A 307 13.49 9.18 -12.43
CA LYS A 307 13.52 10.39 -13.29
C LYS A 307 14.85 10.55 -14.01
N CYS A 308 15.98 10.27 -13.36
CA CYS A 308 17.30 10.30 -14.01
C CYS A 308 17.39 9.27 -15.13
N GLU A 309 16.92 8.05 -14.90
CA GLU A 309 16.94 6.96 -15.88
C GLU A 309 16.16 7.33 -17.15
N LYS A 310 14.97 7.92 -17.01
CA LYS A 310 14.16 8.39 -18.16
C LYS A 310 14.86 9.45 -19.02
N ASN A 311 15.85 10.15 -18.48
CA ASN A 311 16.59 11.19 -19.18
C ASN A 311 17.89 10.69 -19.83
N ILE A 312 18.23 9.40 -19.67
CA ILE A 312 19.32 8.77 -20.41
C ILE A 312 18.88 8.67 -21.87
N LYS A 313 19.64 9.26 -22.75
CA LYS A 313 19.41 9.23 -24.21
C LYS A 313 20.10 8.05 -24.84
#